data_5574d0c083883f7593f960c52ca80d36
#
_entry.id   5574d0c083883f7593f960c52ca80d36
#
_cell.length_a   1.000
_cell.length_b   1.000
_cell.length_c   1.000
_cell.angle_alpha   90.00
_cell.angle_beta   90.00
_cell.angle_gamma   90.00
#
_symmetry.space_group_name_H-M   'P 1'
#
loop_
_entity.id
_entity.type
_entity.pdbx_description
1 polymer ?
#
loop_
_entity_poly.entity_id
_entity_poly.type
_entity_poly.pdbx_seq_one_letter_code
_entity_poly.pdbx_strand_id
1 'polypeptide(L)'
;MKKLSILTVSLLCVGLLGACSNQKMNSEISKSDKSNMQTKADSEQSTKMAKDFSLQGVDGKTYKLSDFKGKKVYLKFWASWCSICLSTLGDTNDLAKEQSGKDYVVLTVVSPTFNGEKSADDFKEWYKSLDYKDFPVLMDTKGELLKEYGIRSYPSALFINSDGSLAKTHVGYMSKEDIEKTLKEIK
;
A
#
# COMPACT_ATOMS: atom_id res chain seq x y z
N MET A 1 3.98 -54.61 10.79
CA MET A 1 3.24 -55.63 10.04
C MET A 1 1.77 -55.31 10.04
N LYS A 2 1.21 -54.87 8.92
CA LYS A 2 -0.19 -54.82 8.43
C LYS A 2 -0.18 -53.81 7.28
N LYS A 3 0.06 -54.24 6.04
CA LYS A 3 -0.78 -54.61 4.89
C LYS A 3 -1.71 -53.46 4.49
N LEU A 4 -1.36 -52.71 3.52
CA LEU A 4 -1.62 -52.63 2.08
C LEU A 4 -3.10 -52.92 1.70
N SER A 5 -3.81 -51.94 1.22
CA SER A 5 -4.94 -52.11 0.31
C SER A 5 -5.01 -50.96 -0.71
N ILE A 6 -4.67 -51.34 -1.91
CA ILE A 6 -4.82 -50.64 -3.16
C ILE A 6 -6.27 -50.85 -3.58
N LEU A 7 -6.99 -49.79 -3.92
CA LEU A 7 -8.25 -49.87 -4.69
C LEU A 7 -8.17 -48.87 -5.83
N THR A 8 -7.84 -49.43 -6.99
CA THR A 8 -8.01 -48.85 -8.31
C THR A 8 -9.48 -48.87 -8.69
N VAL A 9 -10.05 -47.72 -9.02
CA VAL A 9 -11.29 -47.70 -9.81
C VAL A 9 -11.05 -46.83 -11.03
N SER A 10 -10.89 -47.52 -12.14
CA SER A 10 -10.94 -47.01 -13.51
C SER A 10 -12.40 -46.89 -13.94
N LEU A 11 -12.83 -45.74 -14.43
CA LEU A 11 -14.06 -45.70 -15.24
C LEU A 11 -13.88 -44.67 -16.37
N LEU A 12 -13.85 -45.26 -17.56
CA LEU A 12 -13.98 -44.58 -18.88
C LEU A 12 -15.44 -44.09 -19.05
N CYS A 13 -15.61 -42.91 -19.64
CA CYS A 13 -16.72 -42.55 -20.54
C CYS A 13 -16.23 -41.42 -21.43
N VAL A 14 -15.83 -41.66 -22.65
CA VAL A 14 -16.53 -41.71 -23.94
C VAL A 14 -17.37 -40.46 -24.23
N GLY A 15 -16.86 -39.75 -25.18
CA GLY A 15 -17.15 -38.61 -25.97
C GLY A 15 -18.59 -38.32 -26.41
N LEU A 16 -18.78 -37.06 -26.75
CA LEU A 16 -19.75 -36.65 -27.80
C LEU A 16 -19.23 -35.37 -28.43
N LEU A 17 -18.88 -35.53 -29.70
CA LEU A 17 -18.67 -34.50 -30.71
C LEU A 17 -20.02 -33.89 -31.08
N GLY A 18 -20.15 -32.61 -31.08
CA GLY A 18 -21.29 -31.89 -31.62
C GLY A 18 -20.82 -30.70 -32.42
N ALA A 19 -20.95 -30.81 -33.72
CA ALA A 19 -20.46 -29.95 -34.79
C ALA A 19 -21.37 -28.73 -35.06
N CYS A 20 -20.73 -27.68 -35.56
CA CYS A 20 -21.16 -26.72 -36.59
C CYS A 20 -22.51 -26.00 -36.44
N SER A 21 -22.46 -24.67 -36.42
CA SER A 21 -23.24 -23.91 -37.40
C SER A 21 -22.59 -22.56 -37.68
N ASN A 22 -22.14 -22.44 -38.92
CA ASN A 22 -21.69 -21.26 -39.61
C ASN A 22 -22.94 -20.57 -40.20
N GLN A 23 -23.19 -19.33 -39.86
CA GLN A 23 -24.15 -18.50 -40.58
C GLN A 23 -23.54 -17.15 -40.92
N LYS A 24 -23.05 -17.11 -42.17
CA LYS A 24 -22.83 -15.90 -42.94
C LYS A 24 -24.19 -15.31 -43.30
N MET A 25 -24.39 -14.04 -43.02
CA MET A 25 -25.30 -13.24 -43.83
C MET A 25 -24.71 -11.85 -44.08
N ASN A 26 -24.76 -11.53 -45.35
CA ASN A 26 -24.07 -10.48 -46.08
C ASN A 26 -24.96 -9.24 -46.24
N SER A 27 -24.28 -8.09 -46.53
CA SER A 27 -24.80 -6.86 -47.14
C SER A 27 -25.63 -5.93 -46.22
N GLU A 28 -25.48 -4.61 -46.20
CA GLU A 28 -25.12 -3.68 -47.27
C GLU A 28 -24.55 -2.38 -46.73
N ILE A 29 -23.82 -1.73 -47.58
CA ILE A 29 -23.18 -0.43 -47.52
C ILE A 29 -24.18 0.70 -47.28
N SER A 30 -23.87 1.59 -46.34
CA SER A 30 -24.24 2.99 -46.50
C SER A 30 -23.08 3.86 -46.00
N LYS A 31 -22.49 4.58 -46.91
CA LYS A 31 -21.53 5.65 -46.71
C LYS A 31 -22.28 6.86 -46.18
N SER A 32 -21.85 7.45 -45.08
CA SER A 32 -21.90 8.90 -44.91
C SER A 32 -21.06 9.34 -43.72
N ASP A 33 -20.22 10.31 -43.99
CA ASP A 33 -19.66 11.36 -43.19
C ASP A 33 -18.58 11.06 -42.12
N LYS A 34 -17.37 11.42 -42.57
CA LYS A 34 -16.25 11.84 -41.73
C LYS A 34 -16.67 13.02 -40.86
N SER A 35 -16.72 12.81 -39.57
CA SER A 35 -16.53 13.86 -38.58
C SER A 35 -15.38 13.43 -37.67
N ASN A 36 -14.27 14.11 -37.89
CA ASN A 36 -13.06 14.04 -37.09
C ASN A 36 -13.35 14.59 -35.72
N MET A 37 -13.62 13.73 -34.74
CA MET A 37 -13.73 14.11 -33.35
C MET A 37 -12.62 13.42 -32.59
N GLN A 38 -11.45 14.06 -32.69
CA GLN A 38 -10.29 13.79 -31.88
C GLN A 38 -10.59 14.25 -30.44
N THR A 39 -11.35 13.43 -29.73
CA THR A 39 -11.47 13.60 -28.28
C THR A 39 -10.13 13.20 -27.67
N LYS A 40 -9.33 14.24 -27.37
CA LYS A 40 -8.32 14.14 -26.33
C LYS A 40 -9.03 13.61 -25.08
N ALA A 41 -8.80 12.36 -24.77
CA ALA A 41 -9.06 11.84 -23.45
C ALA A 41 -8.00 12.46 -22.53
N ASP A 42 -8.22 13.68 -22.06
CA ASP A 42 -7.65 14.15 -20.82
C ASP A 42 -8.22 13.24 -19.74
N SER A 43 -7.46 12.21 -19.38
CA SER A 43 -7.69 11.49 -18.15
C SER A 43 -7.42 12.48 -17.01
N GLU A 44 -8.42 13.23 -16.58
CA GLU A 44 -8.44 13.82 -15.26
C GLU A 44 -8.39 12.63 -14.28
N GLN A 45 -7.16 12.25 -13.94
CA GLN A 45 -6.91 11.38 -12.81
C GLN A 45 -7.30 12.20 -11.59
N SER A 46 -8.55 12.02 -11.14
CA SER A 46 -9.03 12.58 -9.88
C SER A 46 -8.06 12.17 -8.79
N THR A 47 -7.13 13.06 -8.45
CA THR A 47 -6.14 12.81 -7.41
C THR A 47 -6.86 12.81 -6.08
N LYS A 48 -7.11 11.62 -5.52
CA LYS A 48 -7.75 11.47 -4.21
C LYS A 48 -6.85 12.14 -3.16
N MET A 49 -7.38 13.10 -2.42
CA MET A 49 -6.69 13.67 -1.26
C MET A 49 -6.47 12.58 -0.21
N ALA A 50 -5.28 12.56 0.37
CA ALA A 50 -5.03 11.71 1.52
C ALA A 50 -5.87 12.21 2.70
N LYS A 51 -6.46 11.26 3.47
CA LYS A 51 -7.24 11.60 4.65
C LYS A 51 -6.33 12.28 5.68
N ASP A 52 -6.70 13.47 6.10
CA ASP A 52 -6.00 14.12 7.22
C ASP A 52 -6.19 13.30 8.50
N PHE A 53 -5.17 13.28 9.32
CA PHE A 53 -5.15 12.60 10.60
C PHE A 53 -4.55 13.48 11.69
N SER A 54 -4.87 13.19 12.93
CA SER A 54 -4.24 13.77 14.10
C SER A 54 -3.95 12.62 15.07
N LEU A 55 -2.69 12.15 15.10
CA LEU A 55 -2.26 11.01 15.89
C LEU A 55 -1.18 11.40 16.89
N GLN A 56 -1.20 10.75 18.06
CA GLN A 56 -0.15 10.88 19.04
C GLN A 56 1.01 9.94 18.70
N GLY A 57 2.24 10.46 18.72
CA GLY A 57 3.46 9.67 18.61
C GLY A 57 3.83 8.98 19.93
N VAL A 58 4.72 7.99 19.84
CA VAL A 58 5.32 7.36 21.04
C VAL A 58 6.12 8.35 21.88
N ASP A 59 6.56 9.46 21.28
CA ASP A 59 7.25 10.59 21.93
C ASP A 59 6.30 11.55 22.67
N GLY A 60 4.99 11.28 22.64
CA GLY A 60 3.95 12.09 23.26
C GLY A 60 3.51 13.32 22.46
N LYS A 61 4.16 13.61 21.32
CA LYS A 61 3.76 14.72 20.44
C LYS A 61 2.56 14.34 19.59
N THR A 62 1.80 15.35 19.18
CA THR A 62 0.72 15.18 18.19
C THR A 62 1.22 15.54 16.80
N TYR A 63 0.91 14.69 15.84
CA TYR A 63 1.26 14.84 14.43
C TYR A 63 -0.01 14.87 13.59
N LYS A 64 -0.13 15.87 12.72
CA LYS A 64 -1.21 15.98 11.74
C LYS A 64 -0.63 15.93 10.34
N LEU A 65 -1.31 15.27 9.42
CA LEU A 65 -0.86 15.26 8.03
C LEU A 65 -0.78 16.69 7.45
N SER A 66 -1.75 17.53 7.82
CA SER A 66 -1.82 18.94 7.42
C SER A 66 -0.61 19.79 7.84
N ASP A 67 0.14 19.38 8.87
CA ASP A 67 1.35 20.08 9.32
C ASP A 67 2.53 19.93 8.31
N PHE A 68 2.41 18.98 7.39
CA PHE A 68 3.43 18.68 6.38
C PHE A 68 3.08 19.18 4.97
N LYS A 69 2.08 20.05 4.84
CA LYS A 69 1.79 20.68 3.54
C LYS A 69 3.02 21.36 2.97
N GLY A 70 3.23 21.18 1.66
CA GLY A 70 4.42 21.64 0.96
C GLY A 70 5.58 20.67 0.99
N LYS A 71 5.44 19.53 1.71
CA LYS A 71 6.40 18.42 1.70
C LYS A 71 5.73 17.13 1.25
N LYS A 72 6.47 16.30 0.56
CA LYS A 72 6.08 14.92 0.25
C LYS A 72 6.12 14.10 1.53
N VAL A 73 5.19 13.15 1.70
CA VAL A 73 5.16 12.31 2.88
C VAL A 73 5.31 10.83 2.50
N TYR A 74 6.33 10.19 3.08
CA TYR A 74 6.44 8.74 3.13
C TYR A 74 5.87 8.27 4.46
N LEU A 75 4.70 7.60 4.42
CA LEU A 75 3.99 7.10 5.59
C LEU A 75 4.03 5.56 5.61
N LYS A 76 4.88 4.98 6.46
CA LYS A 76 5.10 3.53 6.57
C LYS A 76 4.24 2.92 7.66
N PHE A 77 3.43 1.93 7.32
CA PHE A 77 2.69 1.09 8.27
C PHE A 77 3.49 -0.17 8.59
N TRP A 78 3.61 -0.49 9.87
CA TRP A 78 4.37 -1.62 10.35
C TRP A 78 3.85 -2.17 11.67
N ALA A 79 4.39 -3.29 12.14
CA ALA A 79 4.01 -3.90 13.42
C ALA A 79 5.24 -4.48 14.14
N SER A 80 5.18 -4.55 15.47
CA SER A 80 6.27 -5.05 16.32
C SER A 80 6.60 -6.53 16.11
N TRP A 81 5.66 -7.30 15.63
CA TRP A 81 5.82 -8.72 15.31
C TRP A 81 6.25 -9.00 13.87
N CYS A 82 6.28 -7.99 13.01
CA CYS A 82 6.58 -8.13 11.60
C CYS A 82 8.10 -8.17 11.37
N SER A 83 8.68 -9.34 11.18
CA SER A 83 10.13 -9.54 11.04
C SER A 83 10.76 -8.74 9.91
N ILE A 84 10.13 -8.70 8.73
CA ILE A 84 10.61 -7.89 7.60
C ILE A 84 10.50 -6.40 7.87
N CYS A 85 9.51 -5.96 8.68
CA CYS A 85 9.43 -4.58 9.09
C CYS A 85 10.60 -4.20 9.99
N LEU A 86 10.90 -5.05 10.98
CA LEU A 86 11.99 -4.81 11.93
C LEU A 86 13.35 -4.79 11.27
N SER A 87 13.62 -5.72 10.33
CA SER A 87 14.89 -5.77 9.60
C SER A 87 15.15 -4.54 8.73
N THR A 88 14.10 -3.76 8.42
CA THR A 88 14.17 -2.56 7.56
C THR A 88 13.97 -1.25 8.33
N LEU A 89 13.90 -1.29 9.66
CA LEU A 89 13.81 -0.05 10.46
C LEU A 89 15.10 0.76 10.39
N GLY A 90 16.26 0.12 10.23
CA GLY A 90 17.53 0.80 10.02
C GLY A 90 17.49 1.72 8.80
N ASP A 91 17.08 1.20 7.65
CA ASP A 91 16.93 1.97 6.41
C ASP A 91 15.91 3.12 6.58
N THR A 92 14.81 2.85 7.31
CA THR A 92 13.79 3.88 7.61
C THR A 92 14.38 4.99 8.49
N ASN A 93 15.21 4.63 9.46
CA ASN A 93 15.87 5.57 10.35
C ASN A 93 16.89 6.43 9.61
N ASP A 94 17.68 5.83 8.72
CA ASP A 94 18.65 6.55 7.92
C ASP A 94 17.96 7.50 6.93
N LEU A 95 16.88 7.08 6.29
CA LEU A 95 16.07 7.95 5.44
C LEU A 95 15.51 9.15 6.22
N ALA A 96 15.07 8.93 7.47
CA ALA A 96 14.59 9.99 8.35
C ALA A 96 15.69 10.95 8.79
N LYS A 97 16.90 10.48 9.08
CA LYS A 97 18.05 11.33 9.36
C LYS A 97 18.39 12.26 8.20
N GLU A 98 18.31 11.73 6.98
CA GLU A 98 18.66 12.43 5.76
C GLU A 98 17.58 13.42 5.28
N GLN A 99 16.39 13.44 5.91
CA GLN A 99 15.29 14.33 5.47
C GLN A 99 15.52 15.82 5.76
N SER A 100 16.50 16.17 6.60
CA SER A 100 16.80 17.55 6.93
C SER A 100 17.19 18.35 5.68
N GLY A 101 16.48 19.43 5.39
CA GLY A 101 16.66 20.24 4.18
C GLY A 101 16.08 19.63 2.89
N LYS A 102 15.45 18.45 2.95
CA LYS A 102 14.75 17.82 1.83
C LYS A 102 13.30 18.25 1.73
N ASP A 103 12.71 17.98 0.58
CA ASP A 103 11.30 18.25 0.27
C ASP A 103 10.34 17.13 0.73
N TYR A 104 10.82 16.19 1.53
CA TYR A 104 10.01 15.08 2.05
C TYR A 104 10.13 14.94 3.57
N VAL A 105 9.21 14.19 4.15
CA VAL A 105 9.19 13.76 5.54
C VAL A 105 8.87 12.27 5.64
N VAL A 106 9.51 11.61 6.60
CA VAL A 106 9.31 10.20 6.94
C VAL A 106 8.47 10.10 8.20
N LEU A 107 7.32 9.44 8.11
CA LEU A 107 6.45 9.12 9.23
C LEU A 107 6.19 7.62 9.26
N THR A 108 6.02 7.06 10.44
CA THR A 108 5.62 5.67 10.59
C THR A 108 4.38 5.53 11.45
N VAL A 109 3.58 4.49 11.19
CA VAL A 109 2.33 4.21 11.89
C VAL A 109 2.32 2.79 12.38
N VAL A 110 1.94 2.62 13.63
CA VAL A 110 1.54 1.35 14.23
C VAL A 110 0.10 1.46 14.71
N SER A 111 -0.62 0.35 14.75
CA SER A 111 -2.02 0.35 15.18
C SER A 111 -2.18 -0.60 16.37
N PRO A 112 -2.02 -0.09 17.60
CA PRO A 112 -2.13 -0.88 18.81
C PRO A 112 -3.45 -1.65 18.87
N THR A 113 -3.39 -2.90 19.29
CA THR A 113 -4.51 -3.86 19.39
C THR A 113 -5.13 -4.33 18.06
N PHE A 114 -4.71 -3.77 16.92
CA PHE A 114 -5.15 -4.22 15.60
C PHE A 114 -4.13 -5.18 14.98
N ASN A 115 -4.61 -6.13 14.19
CA ASN A 115 -3.79 -7.09 13.43
C ASN A 115 -2.71 -7.79 14.27
N GLY A 116 -2.97 -8.07 15.54
CA GLY A 116 -2.03 -8.74 16.45
C GLY A 116 -0.95 -7.83 17.06
N GLU A 117 -1.05 -6.51 16.89
CA GLU A 117 -0.14 -5.59 17.57
C GLU A 117 -0.44 -5.50 19.07
N LYS A 118 0.58 -5.18 19.85
CA LYS A 118 0.52 -4.96 21.30
C LYS A 118 -0.48 -3.86 21.67
N SER A 119 -0.84 -3.77 22.96
CA SER A 119 -1.49 -2.57 23.48
C SER A 119 -0.59 -1.34 23.29
N ALA A 120 -1.16 -0.15 23.35
CA ALA A 120 -0.39 1.09 23.17
C ALA A 120 0.75 1.22 24.22
N ASP A 121 0.49 0.83 25.47
CA ASP A 121 1.48 0.95 26.53
C ASP A 121 2.56 -0.15 26.43
N ASP A 122 2.18 -1.38 26.13
CA ASP A 122 3.14 -2.48 25.89
C ASP A 122 4.00 -2.20 24.65
N PHE A 123 3.42 -1.59 23.61
CA PHE A 123 4.18 -1.18 22.43
C PHE A 123 5.20 -0.10 22.78
N LYS A 124 4.82 0.94 23.51
CA LYS A 124 5.73 2.01 23.94
C LYS A 124 6.89 1.46 24.77
N GLU A 125 6.60 0.56 25.71
CA GLU A 125 7.63 -0.06 26.54
C GLU A 125 8.60 -0.90 25.70
N TRP A 126 8.06 -1.74 24.83
CA TRP A 126 8.88 -2.53 23.90
C TRP A 126 9.71 -1.65 22.97
N TYR A 127 9.13 -0.57 22.42
CA TYR A 127 9.82 0.33 21.48
C TYR A 127 11.01 1.05 22.11
N LYS A 128 11.02 1.29 23.42
CA LYS A 128 12.16 1.86 24.14
C LYS A 128 13.43 1.01 24.03
N SER A 129 13.29 -0.30 23.82
CA SER A 129 14.42 -1.22 23.63
C SER A 129 15.08 -1.09 22.25
N LEU A 130 14.47 -0.36 21.31
CA LEU A 130 15.02 -0.15 19.98
C LEU A 130 15.80 1.17 19.93
N ASP A 131 16.92 1.16 19.17
CA ASP A 131 17.79 2.33 18.99
C ASP A 131 17.38 3.26 17.84
N TYR A 132 16.12 3.19 17.39
CA TYR A 132 15.61 4.01 16.29
C TYR A 132 14.84 5.21 16.83
N LYS A 133 15.39 6.43 16.64
CA LYS A 133 14.83 7.66 17.24
C LYS A 133 14.61 8.80 16.23
N ASP A 134 15.02 8.60 14.97
CA ASP A 134 15.02 9.68 13.99
C ASP A 134 13.71 9.80 13.21
N PHE A 135 12.83 8.80 13.28
CA PHE A 135 11.49 8.85 12.70
C PHE A 135 10.40 8.80 13.77
N PRO A 136 9.32 9.58 13.58
CA PRO A 136 8.16 9.50 14.46
C PRO A 136 7.43 8.17 14.29
N VAL A 137 7.00 7.55 15.38
CA VAL A 137 6.08 6.41 15.38
C VAL A 137 4.74 6.87 15.89
N LEU A 138 3.78 6.99 14.99
CA LEU A 138 2.42 7.44 15.27
C LEU A 138 1.54 6.25 15.65
N MET A 139 0.67 6.43 16.64
CA MET A 139 -0.20 5.37 17.14
C MET A 139 -1.63 5.57 16.64
N ASP A 140 -2.05 4.78 15.67
CA ASP A 140 -3.43 4.71 15.19
C ASP A 140 -4.25 3.79 16.12
N THR A 141 -4.51 4.26 17.35
CA THR A 141 -5.17 3.48 18.40
C THR A 141 -6.63 3.11 18.09
N LYS A 142 -7.23 3.74 17.10
CA LYS A 142 -8.60 3.44 16.63
C LYS A 142 -8.63 2.63 15.34
N GLY A 143 -7.47 2.37 14.73
CA GLY A 143 -7.37 1.68 13.43
C GLY A 143 -8.02 2.44 12.28
N GLU A 144 -8.17 3.77 12.41
CA GLU A 144 -8.85 4.59 11.40
C GLU A 144 -8.07 4.64 10.08
N LEU A 145 -6.73 4.76 10.16
CA LEU A 145 -5.90 4.77 8.97
C LEU A 145 -5.78 3.38 8.33
N LEU A 146 -5.69 2.32 9.15
CA LEU A 146 -5.74 0.95 8.64
C LEU A 146 -7.00 0.73 7.80
N LYS A 147 -8.15 1.15 8.32
CA LYS A 147 -9.45 0.98 7.65
C LYS A 147 -9.56 1.84 6.40
N GLU A 148 -9.20 3.12 6.49
CA GLU A 148 -9.29 4.08 5.38
C GLU A 148 -8.50 3.62 4.15
N TYR A 149 -7.26 3.16 4.39
CA TYR A 149 -6.34 2.75 3.32
C TYR A 149 -6.35 1.25 3.05
N GLY A 150 -7.20 0.49 3.73
CA GLY A 150 -7.31 -0.96 3.55
C GLY A 150 -6.03 -1.71 3.88
N ILE A 151 -5.25 -1.25 4.86
CA ILE A 151 -3.98 -1.87 5.26
C ILE A 151 -4.26 -3.21 5.94
N ARG A 152 -3.88 -4.30 5.29
CA ARG A 152 -4.09 -5.68 5.77
C ARG A 152 -2.80 -6.47 5.95
N SER A 153 -1.70 -5.95 5.45
CA SER A 153 -0.37 -6.59 5.51
C SER A 153 0.71 -5.57 5.78
N TYR A 154 1.83 -6.03 6.34
CA TYR A 154 2.97 -5.21 6.70
C TYR A 154 4.27 -5.74 6.08
N PRO A 155 5.21 -4.83 5.71
CA PRO A 155 5.03 -3.38 5.68
C PRO A 155 4.09 -2.95 4.56
N SER A 156 3.43 -1.81 4.73
CA SER A 156 2.73 -1.09 3.67
C SER A 156 3.11 0.38 3.75
N ALA A 157 3.03 1.10 2.65
CA ALA A 157 3.40 2.50 2.61
C ALA A 157 2.45 3.33 1.75
N LEU A 158 2.25 4.57 2.15
CA LEU A 158 1.63 5.61 1.34
C LEU A 158 2.70 6.63 0.97
N PHE A 159 2.64 7.07 -0.27
CA PHE A 159 3.37 8.22 -0.78
C PHE A 159 2.37 9.33 -1.07
N ILE A 160 2.55 10.46 -0.42
CA ILE A 160 1.63 11.59 -0.48
C ILE A 160 2.40 12.77 -1.09
N ASN A 161 1.80 13.41 -2.08
CA ASN A 161 2.34 14.58 -2.74
C ASN A 161 2.40 15.79 -1.79
N SER A 162 3.19 16.80 -2.16
CA SER A 162 3.32 18.03 -1.38
C SER A 162 2.01 18.84 -1.27
N ASP A 163 1.06 18.62 -2.18
CA ASP A 163 -0.29 19.20 -2.13
C ASP A 163 -1.26 18.43 -1.21
N GLY A 164 -0.81 17.28 -0.66
CA GLY A 164 -1.61 16.40 0.18
C GLY A 164 -2.39 15.33 -0.57
N SER A 165 -2.28 15.24 -1.89
CA SER A 165 -2.93 14.19 -2.66
C SER A 165 -2.18 12.86 -2.52
N LEU A 166 -2.90 11.73 -2.52
CA LEU A 166 -2.32 10.39 -2.47
C LEU A 166 -1.72 10.05 -3.83
N ALA A 167 -0.38 9.96 -3.89
CA ALA A 167 0.35 9.63 -5.11
C ALA A 167 0.40 8.12 -5.36
N LYS A 168 0.73 7.34 -4.33
CA LYS A 168 0.95 5.89 -4.47
C LYS A 168 0.71 5.17 -3.15
N THR A 169 0.17 3.96 -3.25
CA THR A 169 0.16 2.98 -2.16
C THR A 169 1.04 1.81 -2.56
N HIS A 170 1.87 1.31 -1.63
CA HIS A 170 2.72 0.15 -1.84
C HIS A 170 2.50 -0.86 -0.73
N VAL A 171 2.45 -2.15 -1.09
CA VAL A 171 2.33 -3.26 -0.15
C VAL A 171 3.58 -4.13 -0.27
N GLY A 172 4.21 -4.41 0.86
CA GLY A 172 5.44 -5.19 0.93
C GLY A 172 6.69 -4.34 1.14
N TYR A 173 7.83 -4.99 1.08
CA TYR A 173 9.14 -4.38 1.25
C TYR A 173 9.48 -3.43 0.10
N MET A 174 10.12 -2.33 0.42
CA MET A 174 10.83 -1.44 -0.52
C MET A 174 12.23 -1.16 0.02
N SER A 175 13.22 -1.18 -0.85
CA SER A 175 14.56 -0.72 -0.50
C SER A 175 14.58 0.79 -0.27
N LYS A 176 15.59 1.29 0.44
CA LYS A 176 15.78 2.74 0.64
C LYS A 176 15.86 3.48 -0.69
N GLU A 177 16.59 2.91 -1.65
CA GLU A 177 16.76 3.46 -3.00
C GLU A 177 15.43 3.57 -3.76
N ASP A 178 14.57 2.55 -3.65
CA ASP A 178 13.24 2.56 -4.29
C ASP A 178 12.30 3.59 -3.65
N ILE A 179 12.40 3.77 -2.32
CA ILE A 179 11.65 4.80 -1.60
C ILE A 179 12.11 6.18 -2.07
N GLU A 180 13.41 6.45 -2.09
CA GLU A 180 13.98 7.72 -2.56
C GLU A 180 13.63 8.01 -4.01
N LYS A 181 13.70 6.99 -4.88
CA LYS A 181 13.29 7.12 -6.28
C LYS A 181 11.82 7.51 -6.38
N THR A 182 10.94 6.84 -5.64
CA THR A 182 9.51 7.16 -5.62
C THR A 182 9.26 8.59 -5.13
N LEU A 183 9.97 9.02 -4.07
CA LEU A 183 9.87 10.38 -3.55
C LEU A 183 10.34 11.46 -4.57
N LYS A 184 11.29 11.14 -5.45
CA LYS A 184 11.73 12.03 -6.53
C LYS A 184 10.71 12.12 -7.67
N GLU A 185 9.96 11.05 -7.92
CA GLU A 185 9.00 10.93 -9.02
C GLU A 185 7.63 11.59 -8.72
N ILE A 186 7.22 11.65 -7.45
CA ILE A 186 5.98 12.28 -7.02
C ILE A 186 6.11 13.81 -6.91
N LYS A 187 4.97 14.52 -6.80
CA LYS A 187 4.88 16.00 -6.83
C LYS A 187 5.14 16.65 -5.48
#